data_acb568ab2e27efc5bb972f3bfae20b62
#
_entry.id   acb568ab2e27efc5bb972f3bfae20b62
#
_cell.length_a   1.000
_cell.length_b   1.000
_cell.length_c   1.000
_cell.angle_alpha   90.00
_cell.angle_beta   90.00
_cell.angle_gamma   90.00
#
_symmetry.space_group_name_H-M   'P 1'
#
loop_
_entity.id
_entity.type
_entity.pdbx_description
1 polymer ?
#
loop_
_entity_poly.entity_id
_entity_poly.type
_entity_poly.pdbx_seq_one_letter_code
_entity_poly.pdbx_strand_id
1 'polypeptide(L)'
;EKLIESISKIAKTKQKCGLFLSGGLDSTMVLSIVKDLGLDLTVYICGYDDTKGLYWNHDAFRTESKLAVKTCKMWKVPYKVITLQQELMYHYDREWLNHTRYPWSDRNRRCPRYMLAKFAAKDGCKVIFTGDSADEIVTGYLHHGKFWEEGYKKNKIKRYQEYKWYPKIRHGNDAWNDLLLGDLLITSEQNVLATDQTCGMFGMESRPCFLGQNFVKWCYQHDGFFKFKQHPEWNTGTYKYLLREVMADYIPEHIRNKKKKVGWSSPWDNNHDRTVKLARML
;
A
#
# COMPACT_ATOMS: atom_id res chain seq x y z
N GLU A 1 -4.03 -19.62 5.65
CA GLU A 1 -4.39 -20.41 4.44
C GLU A 1 -5.12 -19.58 3.40
N LYS A 2 -6.28 -18.93 3.69
CA LYS A 2 -7.11 -18.19 2.71
C LYS A 2 -6.36 -17.06 1.98
N LEU A 3 -5.47 -16.33 2.65
CA LEU A 3 -4.64 -15.32 2.03
C LEU A 3 -3.61 -15.95 1.09
N ILE A 4 -2.95 -17.01 1.53
CA ILE A 4 -1.94 -17.73 0.72
C ILE A 4 -2.60 -18.32 -0.53
N GLU A 5 -3.74 -18.99 -0.38
CA GLU A 5 -4.52 -19.53 -1.50
C GLU A 5 -4.92 -18.43 -2.49
N SER A 6 -5.41 -17.30 -1.98
CA SER A 6 -5.83 -16.16 -2.78
C SER A 6 -4.66 -15.56 -3.57
N ILE A 7 -3.55 -15.26 -2.90
CA ILE A 7 -2.36 -14.70 -3.55
C ILE A 7 -1.77 -15.68 -4.55
N SER A 8 -1.65 -16.95 -4.21
CA SER A 8 -1.14 -17.98 -5.12
C SER A 8 -1.99 -18.13 -6.38
N LYS A 9 -3.32 -17.95 -6.26
CA LYS A 9 -4.23 -17.96 -7.41
C LYS A 9 -4.05 -16.72 -8.29
N ILE A 10 -3.96 -15.53 -7.69
CA ILE A 10 -3.74 -14.26 -8.39
C ILE A 10 -2.37 -14.25 -9.08
N ALA A 11 -1.37 -14.87 -8.46
CA ALA A 11 0.00 -14.86 -8.95
C ALA A 11 0.26 -15.82 -10.13
N LYS A 12 -0.71 -16.66 -10.51
CA LYS A 12 -0.52 -17.60 -11.64
C LYS A 12 -0.26 -16.86 -12.94
N THR A 13 0.96 -17.01 -13.47
CA THR A 13 1.38 -16.46 -14.75
C THR A 13 2.65 -17.15 -15.23
N LYS A 14 2.88 -17.10 -16.55
CA LYS A 14 4.16 -17.49 -17.20
C LYS A 14 4.97 -16.27 -17.63
N GLN A 15 4.43 -15.09 -17.42
CA GLN A 15 5.06 -13.83 -17.80
C GLN A 15 6.11 -13.42 -16.76
N LYS A 16 7.09 -12.64 -17.19
CA LYS A 16 8.01 -11.99 -16.26
C LYS A 16 7.27 -11.03 -15.33
N CYS A 17 7.54 -11.15 -14.05
CA CYS A 17 6.83 -10.44 -13.01
C CYS A 17 7.71 -9.41 -12.30
N GLY A 18 7.09 -8.32 -11.89
CA GLY A 18 7.61 -7.40 -10.91
C GLY A 18 6.81 -7.41 -9.61
N LEU A 19 7.43 -6.99 -8.51
CA LEU A 19 6.74 -6.69 -7.26
C LEU A 19 7.23 -5.35 -6.74
N PHE A 20 6.29 -4.44 -6.43
CA PHE A 20 6.64 -3.17 -5.78
C PHE A 20 6.72 -3.36 -4.27
N LEU A 21 7.95 -3.29 -3.74
CA LEU A 21 8.23 -3.51 -2.31
C LEU A 21 8.49 -2.19 -1.60
N SER A 22 7.58 -1.81 -0.72
CA SER A 22 7.70 -0.56 0.05
C SER A 22 8.52 -0.70 1.34
N GLY A 23 8.83 -1.92 1.80
CA GLY A 23 9.36 -2.18 3.14
C GLY A 23 8.28 -2.19 4.23
N GLY A 24 7.02 -2.04 3.86
CA GLY A 24 5.86 -2.21 4.72
C GLY A 24 5.41 -3.67 4.84
N LEU A 25 4.52 -3.92 5.79
CA LEU A 25 4.00 -5.26 6.09
C LEU A 25 3.33 -5.91 4.87
N ASP A 26 2.46 -5.16 4.18
CA ASP A 26 1.59 -5.69 3.12
C ASP A 26 2.37 -6.20 1.92
N SER A 27 3.23 -5.36 1.35
CA SER A 27 4.06 -5.74 0.21
C SER A 27 5.05 -6.84 0.57
N THR A 28 5.56 -6.86 1.82
CA THR A 28 6.43 -7.93 2.32
C THR A 28 5.67 -9.25 2.44
N MET A 29 4.41 -9.21 2.86
CA MET A 29 3.53 -10.38 2.92
C MET A 29 3.25 -10.96 1.53
N VAL A 30 3.00 -10.12 0.54
CA VAL A 30 2.88 -10.57 -0.85
C VAL A 30 4.17 -11.24 -1.29
N LEU A 31 5.33 -10.60 -1.06
CA LEU A 31 6.62 -11.15 -1.43
C LEU A 31 6.89 -12.50 -0.76
N SER A 32 6.52 -12.66 0.53
CA SER A 32 6.74 -13.91 1.27
C SER A 32 6.05 -15.13 0.64
N ILE A 33 4.95 -14.87 -0.08
CA ILE A 33 4.18 -15.93 -0.75
C ILE A 33 4.67 -16.12 -2.19
N VAL A 34 4.80 -15.03 -2.95
CA VAL A 34 5.09 -15.14 -4.40
C VAL A 34 6.52 -15.59 -4.70
N LYS A 35 7.49 -15.35 -3.80
CA LYS A 35 8.88 -15.75 -3.97
C LYS A 35 9.07 -17.26 -4.13
N ASP A 36 8.18 -18.06 -3.56
CA ASP A 36 8.27 -19.52 -3.55
C ASP A 36 7.43 -20.18 -4.66
N LEU A 37 6.82 -19.38 -5.55
CA LEU A 37 5.97 -19.90 -6.63
C LEU A 37 6.69 -20.23 -7.93
N GLY A 38 8.03 -20.14 -7.96
CA GLY A 38 8.83 -20.43 -9.15
C GLY A 38 8.63 -19.42 -10.30
N LEU A 39 8.24 -18.17 -9.97
CA LEU A 39 8.04 -17.11 -10.96
C LEU A 39 9.37 -16.46 -11.38
N ASP A 40 9.45 -15.99 -12.63
CA ASP A 40 10.50 -15.04 -13.04
C ASP A 40 10.18 -13.65 -12.42
N LEU A 41 10.61 -13.49 -11.16
CA LEU A 41 10.28 -12.37 -10.30
C LEU A 41 11.46 -11.44 -10.05
N THR A 42 11.26 -10.15 -10.26
CA THR A 42 12.17 -9.10 -9.81
C THR A 42 11.43 -8.12 -8.89
N VAL A 43 12.03 -7.79 -7.75
CA VAL A 43 11.48 -6.82 -6.80
C VAL A 43 11.98 -5.42 -7.12
N TYR A 44 11.09 -4.43 -7.18
CA TYR A 44 11.40 -3.02 -7.42
C TYR A 44 11.14 -2.21 -6.15
N ILE A 45 12.17 -1.49 -5.70
CA ILE A 45 12.18 -0.71 -4.47
C ILE A 45 12.43 0.75 -4.84
N CYS A 46 11.57 1.65 -4.35
CA CYS A 46 11.84 3.08 -4.45
C CYS A 46 12.94 3.47 -3.47
N GLY A 47 14.07 3.91 -4.00
CA GLY A 47 15.13 4.54 -3.24
C GLY A 47 14.90 6.03 -3.11
N TYR A 48 15.52 6.64 -2.10
CA TYR A 48 15.52 8.08 -1.87
C TYR A 48 16.97 8.53 -1.72
N ASP A 49 17.31 9.62 -2.39
CA ASP A 49 18.66 10.17 -2.36
C ASP A 49 19.03 10.74 -0.98
N ASP A 50 20.30 11.09 -0.80
CA ASP A 50 20.84 11.61 0.47
C ASP A 50 20.68 13.13 0.62
N THR A 51 19.96 13.80 -0.29
CA THR A 51 19.73 15.24 -0.22
C THR A 51 18.96 15.60 1.04
N LYS A 52 19.71 16.12 2.01
CA LYS A 52 19.19 16.49 3.33
C LYS A 52 18.27 17.71 3.23
N GLY A 53 17.15 17.65 3.92
CA GLY A 53 16.36 18.82 4.29
C GLY A 53 15.25 19.23 3.33
N LEU A 54 15.08 18.56 2.21
CA LEU A 54 14.07 18.96 1.21
C LEU A 54 12.71 18.27 1.39
N TYR A 55 12.64 17.25 2.26
CA TYR A 55 11.48 16.36 2.27
C TYR A 55 10.92 16.12 3.67
N TRP A 56 9.63 16.26 3.79
CA TRP A 56 8.91 15.78 4.96
C TRP A 56 9.08 14.26 5.08
N ASN A 57 9.50 13.78 6.27
CA ASN A 57 9.67 12.36 6.59
C ASN A 57 10.73 11.59 5.77
N HIS A 58 11.69 12.27 5.18
CA HIS A 58 12.76 11.67 4.37
C HIS A 58 13.45 10.46 5.05
N ASP A 59 13.82 10.59 6.31
CA ASP A 59 14.48 9.50 7.06
C ASP A 59 13.59 8.26 7.20
N ALA A 60 12.28 8.47 7.34
CA ALA A 60 11.34 7.38 7.42
C ALA A 60 11.26 6.61 6.09
N PHE A 61 11.21 7.30 4.94
CA PHE A 61 11.19 6.64 3.62
C PHE A 61 12.49 5.92 3.31
N ARG A 62 13.63 6.50 3.68
CA ARG A 62 14.94 5.82 3.58
C ARG A 62 14.97 4.57 4.45
N THR A 63 14.43 4.63 5.65
CA THR A 63 14.34 3.47 6.55
C THR A 63 13.49 2.37 5.93
N GLU A 64 12.34 2.69 5.35
CA GLU A 64 11.48 1.72 4.64
C GLU A 64 12.23 1.05 3.48
N SER A 65 12.89 1.84 2.65
CA SER A 65 13.69 1.34 1.54
C SER A 65 14.82 0.40 2.00
N LYS A 66 15.52 0.75 3.09
CA LYS A 66 16.55 -0.11 3.69
C LYS A 66 15.97 -1.42 4.23
N LEU A 67 14.78 -1.39 4.84
CA LEU A 67 14.09 -2.60 5.30
C LEU A 67 13.68 -3.50 4.14
N ALA A 68 13.19 -2.92 3.04
CA ALA A 68 12.88 -3.66 1.82
C ALA A 68 14.13 -4.38 1.26
N VAL A 69 15.25 -3.67 1.15
CA VAL A 69 16.53 -4.23 0.71
C VAL A 69 17.00 -5.36 1.64
N LYS A 70 16.91 -5.14 2.97
CA LYS A 70 17.26 -6.17 3.97
C LYS A 70 16.43 -7.44 3.77
N THR A 71 15.13 -7.30 3.52
CA THR A 71 14.22 -8.43 3.26
C THR A 71 14.61 -9.18 2.00
N CYS A 72 14.86 -8.48 0.89
CA CYS A 72 15.30 -9.13 -0.36
C CYS A 72 16.61 -9.88 -0.22
N LYS A 73 17.60 -9.29 0.46
CA LYS A 73 18.89 -9.96 0.73
C LYS A 73 18.70 -11.22 1.58
N MET A 74 17.90 -11.15 2.63
CA MET A 74 17.63 -12.28 3.52
C MET A 74 16.97 -13.45 2.77
N TRP A 75 16.03 -13.15 1.89
CA TRP A 75 15.31 -14.16 1.10
C TRP A 75 15.98 -14.50 -0.23
N LYS A 76 17.12 -13.87 -0.54
CA LYS A 76 17.88 -14.07 -1.80
C LYS A 76 17.01 -13.84 -3.05
N VAL A 77 16.08 -12.89 -2.99
CA VAL A 77 15.21 -12.53 -4.11
C VAL A 77 15.88 -11.44 -4.95
N PRO A 78 15.88 -11.56 -6.28
CA PRO A 78 16.39 -10.50 -7.17
C PRO A 78 15.66 -9.18 -6.95
N TYR A 79 16.41 -8.07 -6.81
CA TYR A 79 15.81 -6.76 -6.60
C TYR A 79 16.58 -5.64 -7.28
N LYS A 80 15.90 -4.56 -7.57
CA LYS A 80 16.47 -3.30 -8.04
C LYS A 80 15.98 -2.15 -7.15
N VAL A 81 16.91 -1.30 -6.74
CA VAL A 81 16.60 -0.04 -6.06
C VAL A 81 16.66 1.06 -7.11
N ILE A 82 15.53 1.72 -7.32
CA ILE A 82 15.44 2.84 -8.25
C ILE A 82 15.32 4.12 -7.41
N THR A 83 16.37 4.92 -7.43
CA THR A 83 16.40 6.16 -6.65
C THR A 83 15.55 7.24 -7.30
N LEU A 84 14.61 7.77 -6.55
CA LEU A 84 13.78 8.88 -6.97
C LEU A 84 14.63 10.16 -7.01
N GLN A 85 14.80 10.70 -8.21
CA GLN A 85 15.53 11.96 -8.43
C GLN A 85 14.54 13.11 -8.39
N GLN A 86 14.84 14.12 -7.57
CA GLN A 86 13.96 15.27 -7.39
C GLN A 86 13.69 16.02 -8.69
N GLU A 87 14.70 16.17 -9.52
CA GLU A 87 14.62 16.89 -10.79
C GLU A 87 13.64 16.24 -11.76
N LEU A 88 13.50 14.92 -11.69
CA LEU A 88 12.62 14.14 -12.56
C LEU A 88 11.19 14.02 -12.04
N MET A 89 10.93 14.38 -10.79
CA MET A 89 9.60 14.21 -10.18
C MET A 89 8.52 14.99 -10.94
N TYR A 90 8.83 16.23 -11.32
CA TYR A 90 7.92 17.04 -12.10
C TYR A 90 7.63 16.44 -13.48
N HIS A 91 8.66 15.92 -14.14
CA HIS A 91 8.51 15.21 -15.41
C HIS A 91 7.64 13.96 -15.26
N TYR A 92 7.87 13.14 -14.25
CA TYR A 92 7.08 11.92 -14.02
C TYR A 92 5.62 12.23 -13.69
N ASP A 93 5.36 13.25 -12.90
CA ASP A 93 3.98 13.66 -12.56
C ASP A 93 3.25 14.18 -13.81
N ARG A 94 3.91 14.98 -14.63
CA ARG A 94 3.36 15.49 -15.90
C ARG A 94 3.06 14.37 -16.88
N GLU A 95 3.99 13.44 -17.09
CA GLU A 95 3.78 12.30 -17.99
C GLU A 95 2.60 11.44 -17.53
N TRP A 96 2.51 11.22 -16.22
CA TRP A 96 1.40 10.48 -15.63
C TRP A 96 0.05 11.17 -15.85
N LEU A 97 -0.02 12.49 -15.59
CA LEU A 97 -1.22 13.28 -15.78
C LEU A 97 -1.65 13.36 -17.25
N ASN A 98 -0.70 13.53 -18.17
CA ASN A 98 -0.96 13.57 -19.60
C ASN A 98 -1.59 12.25 -20.09
N HIS A 99 -1.17 11.13 -19.53
CA HIS A 99 -1.69 9.81 -19.90
C HIS A 99 -3.04 9.52 -19.28
N THR A 100 -3.15 9.67 -17.97
CA THR A 100 -4.34 9.27 -17.22
C THR A 100 -5.45 10.29 -17.26
N ARG A 101 -5.10 11.57 -17.44
CA ARG A 101 -6.02 12.73 -17.36
C ARG A 101 -6.85 12.75 -16.06
N TYR A 102 -6.32 12.13 -15.00
CA TYR A 102 -6.98 11.99 -13.71
C TYR A 102 -6.23 12.74 -12.60
N PRO A 103 -6.50 14.05 -12.40
CA PRO A 103 -5.71 14.89 -11.50
C PRO A 103 -5.88 14.54 -10.01
N TRP A 104 -6.91 13.82 -9.65
CA TRP A 104 -7.30 13.57 -8.26
C TRP A 104 -6.70 12.30 -7.64
N SER A 105 -6.00 11.49 -8.42
CA SER A 105 -5.34 10.32 -7.85
C SER A 105 -4.20 10.73 -6.92
N ASP A 106 -3.90 9.87 -5.97
CA ASP A 106 -2.90 10.01 -4.92
C ASP A 106 -1.58 10.67 -5.40
N ARG A 107 -1.52 11.99 -5.26
CA ARG A 107 -0.45 12.85 -5.75
C ARG A 107 0.93 12.40 -5.28
N ASN A 108 0.98 11.88 -4.06
CA ASN A 108 2.22 11.61 -3.36
C ASN A 108 2.89 10.32 -3.83
N ARG A 109 2.10 9.43 -4.42
CA ARG A 109 2.57 8.11 -4.85
C ARG A 109 2.71 8.00 -6.37
N ARG A 110 2.27 9.02 -7.14
CA ARG A 110 2.36 8.98 -8.61
C ARG A 110 3.78 8.85 -9.12
N CYS A 111 4.67 9.74 -8.69
CA CYS A 111 6.05 9.73 -9.16
C CYS A 111 6.79 8.43 -8.84
N PRO A 112 6.76 7.91 -7.60
CA PRO A 112 7.34 6.61 -7.30
C PRO A 112 6.74 5.48 -8.13
N ARG A 113 5.41 5.43 -8.28
CA ARG A 113 4.75 4.40 -9.09
C ARG A 113 5.17 4.47 -10.55
N TYR A 114 5.12 5.66 -11.14
CA TYR A 114 5.53 5.89 -12.52
C TYR A 114 6.96 5.42 -12.74
N MET A 115 7.89 5.85 -11.89
CA MET A 115 9.29 5.50 -11.97
C MET A 115 9.49 3.99 -11.89
N LEU A 116 8.93 3.33 -10.89
CA LEU A 116 9.06 1.88 -10.72
C LEU A 116 8.45 1.11 -11.89
N ALA A 117 7.27 1.52 -12.37
CA ALA A 117 6.61 0.90 -13.51
C ALA A 117 7.43 1.04 -14.79
N LYS A 118 7.98 2.23 -15.05
CA LYS A 118 8.86 2.50 -16.20
C LYS A 118 10.08 1.56 -16.22
N PHE A 119 10.73 1.37 -15.07
CA PHE A 119 11.89 0.49 -14.98
C PHE A 119 11.51 -0.98 -15.05
N ALA A 120 10.40 -1.39 -14.44
CA ALA A 120 9.91 -2.75 -14.53
C ALA A 120 9.55 -3.14 -15.98
N ALA A 121 8.89 -2.24 -16.71
CA ALA A 121 8.59 -2.43 -18.12
C ALA A 121 9.84 -2.53 -18.98
N LYS A 122 10.85 -1.68 -18.73
CA LYS A 122 12.15 -1.75 -19.41
C LYS A 122 12.86 -3.10 -19.19
N ASP A 123 12.65 -3.70 -18.05
CA ASP A 123 13.18 -5.05 -17.74
C ASP A 123 12.33 -6.18 -18.36
N GLY A 124 11.25 -5.85 -19.05
CA GLY A 124 10.38 -6.81 -19.73
C GLY A 124 9.27 -7.39 -18.84
N CYS A 125 9.02 -6.85 -17.65
CA CYS A 125 7.90 -7.27 -16.81
C CYS A 125 6.57 -7.04 -17.54
N LYS A 126 5.63 -7.97 -17.35
CA LYS A 126 4.25 -7.89 -17.87
C LYS A 126 3.20 -7.90 -16.77
N VAL A 127 3.58 -8.34 -15.57
CA VAL A 127 2.71 -8.41 -14.41
C VAL A 127 3.42 -7.76 -13.23
N ILE A 128 2.70 -6.93 -12.48
CA ILE A 128 3.20 -6.27 -11.27
C ILE A 128 2.31 -6.67 -10.08
N PHE A 129 2.93 -7.29 -9.08
CA PHE A 129 2.25 -7.59 -7.81
C PHE A 129 2.37 -6.41 -6.85
N THR A 130 1.29 -6.11 -6.16
CA THR A 130 1.25 -5.04 -5.14
C THR A 130 0.55 -5.47 -3.86
N GLY A 131 0.86 -4.78 -2.76
CA GLY A 131 0.20 -4.93 -1.47
C GLY A 131 -0.99 -3.97 -1.27
N ASP A 132 -1.48 -3.36 -2.35
CA ASP A 132 -2.61 -2.42 -2.29
C ASP A 132 -3.87 -3.09 -1.73
N SER A 133 -4.70 -2.32 -1.06
CA SER A 133 -5.97 -2.72 -0.42
C SER A 133 -5.88 -3.60 0.83
N ALA A 134 -4.70 -3.87 1.35
CA ALA A 134 -4.58 -4.57 2.63
C ALA A 134 -5.14 -3.74 3.80
N ASP A 135 -4.87 -2.43 3.79
CA ASP A 135 -5.31 -1.51 4.85
C ASP A 135 -6.83 -1.44 4.97
N GLU A 136 -7.53 -1.48 3.85
CA GLU A 136 -8.97 -1.39 3.73
C GLU A 136 -9.70 -2.67 4.14
N ILE A 137 -9.01 -3.81 4.06
CA ILE A 137 -9.62 -5.11 4.35
C ILE A 137 -9.33 -5.56 5.79
N VAL A 138 -8.12 -5.27 6.29
CA VAL A 138 -7.63 -5.83 7.57
C VAL A 138 -7.11 -4.78 8.55
N THR A 139 -7.59 -3.55 8.43
CA THR A 139 -7.20 -2.36 9.21
C THR A 139 -5.74 -1.92 8.98
N GLY A 140 -5.48 -0.64 8.84
CA GLY A 140 -4.11 -0.18 8.62
C GLY A 140 -3.97 1.33 8.62
N TYR A 141 -5.07 2.07 8.59
CA TYR A 141 -5.06 3.53 8.58
C TYR A 141 -5.11 4.12 9.98
N LEU A 142 -4.56 5.33 10.15
CA LEU A 142 -4.61 6.06 11.42
C LEU A 142 -6.05 6.32 11.90
N HIS A 143 -6.97 6.54 10.98
CA HIS A 143 -8.37 6.75 11.34
C HIS A 143 -9.04 5.48 11.89
N HIS A 144 -8.55 4.27 11.57
CA HIS A 144 -9.00 3.04 12.21
C HIS A 144 -8.70 3.05 13.71
N GLY A 145 -7.51 3.52 14.11
CA GLY A 145 -7.17 3.68 15.53
C GLY A 145 -8.03 4.73 16.22
N LYS A 146 -8.29 5.86 15.55
CA LYS A 146 -9.19 6.90 16.07
C LYS A 146 -10.63 6.39 16.21
N PHE A 147 -11.09 5.61 15.23
CA PHE A 147 -12.41 4.98 15.30
C PHE A 147 -12.52 4.07 16.52
N TRP A 148 -11.48 3.29 16.82
CA TRP A 148 -11.44 2.47 18.04
C TRP A 148 -11.50 3.32 19.30
N GLU A 149 -10.64 4.32 19.42
CA GLU A 149 -10.57 5.14 20.64
C GLU A 149 -11.82 5.98 20.87
N GLU A 150 -12.32 6.64 19.85
CA GLU A 150 -13.43 7.59 19.96
C GLU A 150 -14.79 6.92 19.78
N GLY A 151 -14.88 5.97 18.86
CA GLY A 151 -16.14 5.28 18.54
C GLY A 151 -16.48 4.22 19.57
N TYR A 152 -15.63 3.23 19.71
CA TYR A 152 -15.88 2.08 20.59
C TYR A 152 -15.64 2.38 22.06
N LYS A 153 -14.48 2.91 22.40
CA LYS A 153 -14.06 3.14 23.77
C LYS A 153 -14.83 4.27 24.46
N LYS A 154 -15.21 5.30 23.69
CA LYS A 154 -15.92 6.50 24.20
C LYS A 154 -17.38 6.57 23.76
N ASN A 155 -17.89 5.53 23.11
CA ASN A 155 -19.27 5.44 22.61
C ASN A 155 -19.70 6.62 21.72
N LYS A 156 -18.78 7.17 20.91
CA LYS A 156 -18.97 8.32 20.03
C LYS A 156 -19.10 7.95 18.56
N ILE A 157 -19.66 6.79 18.25
CA ILE A 157 -19.83 6.29 16.86
C ILE A 157 -20.56 7.29 15.97
N LYS A 158 -21.49 8.10 16.52
CA LYS A 158 -22.23 9.12 15.78
C LYS A 158 -21.35 10.10 15.00
N ARG A 159 -20.14 10.41 15.50
CA ARG A 159 -19.23 11.36 14.85
C ARG A 159 -18.72 10.88 13.50
N TYR A 160 -18.64 9.59 13.28
CA TYR A 160 -18.20 9.00 12.01
C TYR A 160 -19.33 8.83 11.01
N GLN A 161 -20.58 8.83 11.46
CA GLN A 161 -21.78 8.82 10.60
C GLN A 161 -21.99 10.16 9.86
N GLU A 162 -21.35 11.24 10.33
CA GLU A 162 -21.45 12.56 9.74
C GLU A 162 -20.56 12.75 8.50
N TYR A 163 -19.61 11.83 8.25
CA TYR A 163 -18.86 11.83 7.02
C TYR A 163 -19.76 11.36 5.86
N LYS A 164 -20.21 12.31 5.06
CA LYS A 164 -21.14 12.10 3.91
C LYS A 164 -20.71 11.06 2.90
N TRP A 165 -19.47 10.57 2.98
CA TRP A 165 -18.81 9.69 2.03
C TRP A 165 -18.78 8.21 2.45
N TYR A 166 -19.04 7.90 3.72
CA TYR A 166 -19.07 6.53 4.19
C TYR A 166 -20.48 5.96 4.14
N PRO A 167 -20.66 4.67 3.80
CA PRO A 167 -21.92 4.00 3.98
C PRO A 167 -22.37 4.16 5.43
N LYS A 168 -23.69 4.26 5.68
CA LYS A 168 -24.21 4.40 7.03
C LYS A 168 -23.68 3.29 7.90
N ILE A 169 -22.82 3.63 8.86
CA ILE A 169 -22.25 2.67 9.80
C ILE A 169 -23.40 2.11 10.63
N ARG A 170 -23.61 0.81 10.56
CA ARG A 170 -24.61 0.10 11.34
C ARG A 170 -24.11 0.00 12.79
N HIS A 171 -25.02 0.04 13.72
CA HIS A 171 -24.67 -0.16 15.13
C HIS A 171 -24.49 -1.64 15.41
N GLY A 172 -23.42 -2.01 16.10
CA GLY A 172 -23.15 -3.39 16.54
C GLY A 172 -21.79 -3.90 16.07
N ASN A 173 -21.64 -5.21 16.01
CA ASN A 173 -20.39 -5.88 15.65
C ASN A 173 -19.94 -5.59 14.21
N ASP A 174 -20.83 -5.13 13.35
CA ASP A 174 -20.56 -4.84 11.93
C ASP A 174 -19.97 -3.45 11.67
N ALA A 175 -19.92 -2.55 12.66
CA ALA A 175 -19.46 -1.18 12.47
C ALA A 175 -18.01 -1.09 11.94
N TRP A 176 -17.15 -2.03 12.31
CA TRP A 176 -15.80 -2.15 11.76
C TRP A 176 -15.80 -2.56 10.28
N ASN A 177 -16.60 -3.55 9.94
CA ASN A 177 -16.70 -4.02 8.57
C ASN A 177 -17.33 -2.95 7.67
N ASP A 178 -18.30 -2.19 8.17
CA ASP A 178 -18.88 -1.05 7.45
C ASP A 178 -17.82 0.06 7.19
N LEU A 179 -16.98 0.37 8.18
CA LEU A 179 -15.88 1.32 8.02
C LEU A 179 -14.89 0.84 6.97
N LEU A 180 -14.44 -0.42 7.07
CA LEU A 180 -13.50 -1.01 6.14
C LEU A 180 -14.07 -1.10 4.72
N LEU A 181 -15.37 -1.40 4.58
CA LEU A 181 -16.04 -1.40 3.28
C LEU A 181 -16.08 0.00 2.67
N GLY A 182 -16.33 1.03 3.49
CA GLY A 182 -16.24 2.42 3.04
C GLY A 182 -14.86 2.78 2.51
N ASP A 183 -13.81 2.37 3.23
CA ASP A 183 -12.43 2.57 2.78
C ASP A 183 -12.13 1.77 1.51
N LEU A 184 -12.61 0.54 1.40
CA LEU A 184 -12.42 -0.29 0.21
C LEU A 184 -13.06 0.38 -1.02
N LEU A 185 -14.25 0.94 -0.89
CA LEU A 185 -14.95 1.58 -2.01
C LEU A 185 -14.34 2.93 -2.42
N ILE A 186 -13.73 3.66 -1.50
CA ILE A 186 -13.24 5.02 -1.75
C ILE A 186 -11.72 5.05 -1.92
N THR A 187 -11.00 4.57 -0.93
CA THR A 187 -9.54 4.71 -0.86
C THR A 187 -8.84 3.67 -1.71
N SER A 188 -9.38 2.44 -1.73
CA SER A 188 -8.82 1.37 -2.56
C SER A 188 -8.99 1.66 -4.03
N GLU A 189 -10.15 2.19 -4.45
CA GLU A 189 -10.36 2.61 -5.83
C GLU A 189 -9.27 3.58 -6.28
N GLN A 190 -9.00 4.62 -5.50
CA GLN A 190 -7.97 5.60 -5.84
C GLN A 190 -6.56 4.98 -5.93
N ASN A 191 -6.19 4.12 -4.99
CA ASN A 191 -4.87 3.51 -4.94
C ASN A 191 -4.69 2.44 -6.03
N VAL A 192 -5.66 1.54 -6.16
CA VAL A 192 -5.63 0.44 -7.12
C VAL A 192 -5.71 0.99 -8.55
N LEU A 193 -6.65 1.90 -8.81
CA LEU A 193 -6.79 2.53 -10.11
C LEU A 193 -5.52 3.27 -10.53
N ALA A 194 -4.91 4.03 -9.61
CA ALA A 194 -3.67 4.74 -9.91
C ALA A 194 -2.51 3.78 -10.23
N THR A 195 -2.41 2.65 -9.53
CA THR A 195 -1.38 1.64 -9.81
C THR A 195 -1.66 0.95 -11.14
N ASP A 196 -2.92 0.60 -11.39
CA ASP A 196 -3.35 -0.07 -12.62
C ASP A 196 -3.11 0.82 -13.85
N GLN A 197 -3.59 2.05 -13.81
CA GLN A 197 -3.33 3.03 -14.87
C GLN A 197 -1.83 3.23 -15.12
N THR A 198 -1.03 3.31 -14.05
CA THR A 198 0.42 3.47 -14.17
C THR A 198 1.08 2.26 -14.83
N CYS A 199 0.67 1.06 -14.46
CA CYS A 199 1.17 -0.17 -15.10
C CYS A 199 0.68 -0.25 -16.55
N GLY A 200 -0.58 0.08 -16.81
CA GLY A 200 -1.18 0.10 -18.14
C GLY A 200 -0.47 1.04 -19.12
N MET A 201 0.04 2.20 -18.65
CA MET A 201 0.87 3.12 -19.47
C MET A 201 2.05 2.40 -20.13
N PHE A 202 2.58 1.38 -19.48
CA PHE A 202 3.75 0.63 -19.93
C PHE A 202 3.41 -0.78 -20.43
N GLY A 203 2.14 -1.08 -20.68
CA GLY A 203 1.70 -2.38 -21.19
C GLY A 203 1.88 -3.52 -20.19
N MET A 204 1.72 -3.24 -18.91
CA MET A 204 1.77 -4.20 -17.80
C MET A 204 0.41 -4.28 -17.11
N GLU A 205 0.11 -5.44 -16.53
CA GLU A 205 -1.06 -5.69 -15.67
C GLU A 205 -0.67 -5.52 -14.21
N SER A 206 -1.42 -4.74 -13.42
CA SER A 206 -1.27 -4.72 -11.98
C SER A 206 -2.16 -5.75 -11.31
N ARG A 207 -1.63 -6.43 -10.30
CA ARG A 207 -2.35 -7.44 -9.50
C ARG A 207 -2.29 -7.10 -8.02
N PRO A 208 -3.31 -6.40 -7.49
CA PRO A 208 -3.42 -6.12 -6.06
C PRO A 208 -3.79 -7.41 -5.30
N CYS A 209 -2.81 -7.99 -4.64
CA CYS A 209 -2.88 -9.36 -4.12
C CYS A 209 -3.87 -9.56 -2.97
N PHE A 210 -4.28 -8.49 -2.29
CA PHE A 210 -5.28 -8.56 -1.22
C PHE A 210 -6.74 -8.55 -1.73
N LEU A 211 -6.98 -8.22 -3.01
CA LEU A 211 -8.34 -8.14 -3.58
C LEU A 211 -8.89 -9.47 -4.10
N GLY A 212 -8.26 -10.59 -3.79
CA GLY A 212 -8.83 -11.90 -4.15
C GLY A 212 -10.19 -12.12 -3.49
N GLN A 213 -11.21 -12.38 -4.32
CA GLN A 213 -12.61 -12.41 -3.90
C GLN A 213 -12.88 -13.31 -2.68
N ASN A 214 -12.27 -14.50 -2.63
CA ASN A 214 -12.44 -15.44 -1.52
C ASN A 214 -11.84 -14.92 -0.23
N PHE A 215 -10.70 -14.23 -0.31
CA PHE A 215 -10.06 -13.63 0.86
C PHE A 215 -10.85 -12.42 1.37
N VAL A 216 -11.29 -11.54 0.47
CA VAL A 216 -12.13 -10.40 0.82
C VAL A 216 -13.43 -10.85 1.50
N LYS A 217 -14.16 -11.80 0.90
CA LYS A 217 -15.37 -12.38 1.49
C LYS A 217 -15.10 -12.96 2.87
N TRP A 218 -14.02 -13.74 3.01
CA TRP A 218 -13.65 -14.33 4.29
C TRP A 218 -13.38 -13.25 5.34
N CYS A 219 -12.65 -12.19 4.99
CA CYS A 219 -12.37 -11.10 5.93
C CYS A 219 -13.64 -10.39 6.40
N TYR A 220 -14.61 -10.15 5.53
CA TYR A 220 -15.87 -9.47 5.89
C TYR A 220 -16.88 -10.37 6.61
N GLN A 221 -16.70 -11.69 6.57
CA GLN A 221 -17.49 -12.65 7.37
C GLN A 221 -17.05 -12.70 8.84
N HIS A 222 -15.86 -12.17 9.16
CA HIS A 222 -15.31 -12.15 10.51
C HIS A 222 -15.45 -10.75 11.11
N ASP A 223 -15.72 -10.72 12.42
CA ASP A 223 -15.84 -9.49 13.17
C ASP A 223 -14.57 -8.61 13.03
N GLY A 224 -14.78 -7.33 12.85
CA GLY A 224 -13.71 -6.35 12.75
C GLY A 224 -12.77 -6.30 13.97
N PHE A 225 -13.24 -6.72 15.14
CA PHE A 225 -12.41 -6.81 16.34
C PHE A 225 -11.21 -7.75 16.19
N PHE A 226 -11.32 -8.82 15.41
CA PHE A 226 -10.19 -9.71 15.13
C PHE A 226 -9.12 -9.06 14.24
N LYS A 227 -9.45 -7.98 13.55
CA LYS A 227 -8.54 -7.29 12.61
C LYS A 227 -7.71 -6.21 13.29
N PHE A 228 -8.19 -5.69 14.42
CA PHE A 228 -7.56 -4.61 15.17
C PHE A 228 -7.47 -4.97 16.65
N LYS A 229 -6.31 -4.75 17.25
CA LYS A 229 -6.11 -4.91 18.69
C LYS A 229 -5.35 -3.73 19.23
N GLN A 230 -5.80 -3.16 20.34
CA GLN A 230 -5.02 -2.16 21.04
C GLN A 230 -3.78 -2.81 21.65
N HIS A 231 -2.60 -2.34 21.30
CA HIS A 231 -1.36 -2.80 21.91
C HIS A 231 -1.07 -1.99 23.17
N PRO A 232 -0.74 -2.62 24.32
CA PRO A 232 -0.51 -1.90 25.58
C PRO A 232 0.60 -0.85 25.48
N GLU A 233 1.61 -1.14 24.67
CA GLU A 233 2.81 -0.28 24.52
C GLU A 233 2.77 0.65 23.30
N TRP A 234 1.76 0.56 22.44
CA TRP A 234 1.68 1.37 21.23
C TRP A 234 0.53 2.37 21.37
N ASN A 235 0.85 3.65 21.32
CA ASN A 235 -0.16 4.72 21.39
C ASN A 235 -1.21 4.68 20.28
N THR A 236 -1.04 3.86 19.26
CA THR A 236 -1.88 3.81 18.06
C THR A 236 -2.57 2.48 17.80
N GLY A 237 -2.49 1.53 18.74
CA GLY A 237 -3.01 0.18 18.53
C GLY A 237 -2.20 -0.66 17.53
N THR A 238 -2.47 -1.94 17.49
CA THR A 238 -1.81 -2.86 16.55
C THR A 238 -2.62 -2.99 15.27
N TYR A 239 -2.27 -2.16 14.30
CA TYR A 239 -2.83 -2.28 12.95
C TYR A 239 -2.49 -3.66 12.37
N LYS A 240 -3.46 -4.23 11.65
CA LYS A 240 -3.32 -5.54 10.99
C LYS A 240 -2.95 -6.66 11.97
N TYR A 241 -3.51 -6.57 13.18
CA TYR A 241 -3.21 -7.53 14.25
C TYR A 241 -3.36 -8.96 13.74
N LEU A 242 -4.50 -9.28 13.13
CA LEU A 242 -4.77 -10.62 12.61
C LEU A 242 -3.66 -11.09 11.64
N LEU A 243 -3.26 -10.24 10.69
CA LEU A 243 -2.22 -10.61 9.73
C LEU A 243 -0.85 -10.80 10.40
N ARG A 244 -0.50 -9.96 11.38
CA ARG A 244 0.77 -10.07 12.10
C ARG A 244 0.88 -11.37 12.86
N GLU A 245 -0.22 -11.83 13.47
CA GLU A 245 -0.25 -13.08 14.21
C GLU A 245 -0.24 -14.31 13.27
N VAL A 246 -1.19 -14.38 12.33
CA VAL A 246 -1.33 -15.56 11.47
C VAL A 246 -0.23 -15.72 10.44
N MET A 247 0.49 -14.64 10.11
CA MET A 247 1.60 -14.65 9.16
C MET A 247 2.96 -14.45 9.85
N ALA A 248 3.04 -14.65 11.17
CA ALA A 248 4.25 -14.43 11.95
C ALA A 248 5.47 -15.19 11.40
N ASP A 249 5.27 -16.42 10.97
CA ASP A 249 6.34 -17.28 10.42
C ASP A 249 6.73 -16.93 8.99
N TYR A 250 5.88 -16.17 8.28
CA TYR A 250 6.09 -15.76 6.89
C TYR A 250 6.74 -14.37 6.77
N ILE A 251 6.77 -13.60 7.88
CA ILE A 251 7.21 -12.21 7.84
C ILE A 251 8.48 -12.05 8.68
N PRO A 252 9.52 -11.41 8.14
CA PRO A 252 10.74 -11.16 8.90
C PRO A 252 10.45 -10.34 10.15
N GLU A 253 11.14 -10.65 11.24
CA GLU A 253 10.96 -9.99 12.53
C GLU A 253 11.09 -8.47 12.43
N HIS A 254 12.06 -7.96 11.67
CA HIS A 254 12.28 -6.52 11.49
C HIS A 254 11.12 -5.79 10.78
N ILE A 255 10.24 -6.52 10.09
CA ILE A 255 9.00 -6.01 9.50
C ILE A 255 7.84 -6.22 10.48
N ARG A 256 7.75 -7.39 11.10
CA ARG A 256 6.67 -7.74 12.02
C ARG A 256 6.64 -6.81 13.23
N ASN A 257 7.80 -6.52 13.82
CA ASN A 257 7.92 -5.71 15.04
C ASN A 257 7.96 -4.20 14.79
N LYS A 258 7.75 -3.78 13.55
CA LYS A 258 7.74 -2.37 13.20
C LYS A 258 6.54 -1.64 13.81
N LYS A 259 6.81 -0.69 14.72
CA LYS A 259 5.79 0.04 15.49
C LYS A 259 5.13 1.17 14.69
N LYS A 260 5.86 1.85 13.80
CA LYS A 260 5.35 2.96 12.99
C LYS A 260 5.02 2.51 11.58
N LYS A 261 3.81 2.82 11.11
CA LYS A 261 3.50 2.79 9.68
C LYS A 261 4.00 4.09 9.07
N VAL A 262 4.82 3.97 8.03
CA VAL A 262 5.18 5.08 7.15
C VAL A 262 4.45 4.85 5.83
N GLY A 263 3.68 5.82 5.39
CA GLY A 263 3.06 5.76 4.07
C GLY A 263 4.14 5.86 3.00
N TRP A 264 4.01 5.07 1.94
CA TRP A 264 4.84 5.25 0.75
C TRP A 264 4.42 6.54 0.03
N SER A 265 5.30 7.50 -0.09
CA SER A 265 4.96 8.85 -0.51
C SER A 265 6.12 9.51 -1.23
N SER A 266 5.85 10.59 -1.90
CA SER A 266 6.87 11.44 -2.50
C SER A 266 7.05 12.73 -1.68
N PRO A 267 8.19 13.39 -1.83
CA PRO A 267 8.49 14.64 -1.12
C PRO A 267 7.58 15.83 -1.45
N TRP A 268 6.63 15.68 -2.35
CA TRP A 268 5.72 16.75 -2.81
C TRP A 268 4.61 17.12 -1.84
N ASP A 269 4.45 16.39 -0.74
CA ASP A 269 3.29 16.43 0.14
C ASP A 269 2.94 17.80 0.71
N ASN A 270 3.88 18.73 0.77
CA ASN A 270 3.68 20.01 1.46
C ASN A 270 3.78 21.26 0.56
N ASN A 271 3.87 21.12 -0.75
CA ASN A 271 4.04 22.31 -1.61
C ASN A 271 2.77 22.59 -2.43
N HIS A 272 1.77 23.17 -1.76
CA HIS A 272 0.51 23.61 -2.36
C HIS A 272 0.71 24.48 -3.61
N ASP A 273 1.75 25.33 -3.62
CA ASP A 273 2.08 26.20 -4.74
C ASP A 273 2.47 25.46 -6.03
N ARG A 274 3.10 24.30 -5.90
CA ARG A 274 3.48 23.49 -7.08
C ARG A 274 2.29 22.79 -7.70
N THR A 275 1.31 22.38 -6.91
CA THR A 275 0.06 21.77 -7.41
C THR A 275 -0.75 22.79 -8.20
N VAL A 276 -0.80 24.04 -7.73
CA VAL A 276 -1.46 25.15 -8.44
C VAL A 276 -0.74 25.46 -9.76
N LYS A 277 0.59 25.39 -9.78
CA LYS A 277 1.37 25.54 -11.04
C LYS A 277 1.09 24.40 -12.02
N LEU A 278 1.04 23.15 -11.57
CA LEU A 278 0.68 22.00 -12.42
C LEU A 278 -0.73 22.14 -13.00
N ALA A 279 -1.71 22.50 -12.16
CA ALA A 279 -3.09 22.70 -12.60
C ALA A 279 -3.26 23.86 -13.60
N ARG A 280 -2.36 24.86 -13.57
CA ARG A 280 -2.35 25.96 -14.54
C ARG A 280 -1.64 25.63 -15.86
N MET A 281 -0.94 24.49 -15.92
CA MET A 281 -0.20 24.05 -17.11
C MET A 281 -0.95 22.95 -17.89
N LEU A 282 -2.01 22.42 -17.34
CA LEU A 282 -2.99 21.53 -17.98
C LEU A 282 -4.14 22.34 -18.56
#